data_392e64769e7c6effb4e1814ca07f12d5
#
_entry.id   392e64769e7c6effb4e1814ca07f12d5
#
_cell.length_a   1.000
_cell.length_b   1.000
_cell.length_c   1.000
_cell.angle_alpha   90.00
_cell.angle_beta   90.00
_cell.angle_gamma   90.00
#
_symmetry.space_group_name_H-M   'P 1'
#
loop_
_entity.id
_entity.type
_entity.pdbx_description
1 polymer ?
#
loop_
_entity_poly.entity_id
_entity_poly.type
_entity_poly.pdbx_seq_one_letter_code
_entity_poly.pdbx_strand_id
1 'polypeptide(L)'
;TAGFSGAPGWFLQKTHVDGQIEWVGVQMDQTAMPIMLGWRLWQAGILTDAEITQWYQQMLKPAADFLVQGGKVKIDWNNAEIIPPSTQQERWEEQAGYSPSTMAAIISGLVTASEIAAKAGDSEAQQRYASAADRFAADLEKLTFTTQGKLKNAGASDGQYYLRINKDTDPNNHDVWELRNGQQQVTESEGVDGGFLELVRYGVRRADHQAVLATLGELDDEQLPDISRVKYSFKFAEQTVPGWRRYGHDGYGEDIKTGLAYAKGPNDTSTAEQRGRVWPIFSGERGHYELARMLLTTASPSDSDLQPLRQQYVWAMEQFANEGMMLPEQVFDGVGNNDVYKFSVGEGTNGATPLAWSHAEYIKLLRSLRDRQVFDHYTPVSTRFGAGK
;
A
#
# COMPACT_ATOMS: atom_id res chain seq x y z
N THR A 1 12.53 -11.66 24.23
CA THR A 1 11.22 -11.76 24.90
C THR A 1 11.01 -13.21 25.33
N ALA A 2 10.58 -13.44 26.56
CA ALA A 2 10.27 -14.80 27.04
C ALA A 2 9.18 -15.39 26.13
N GLY A 3 9.45 -16.58 25.56
CA GLY A 3 8.51 -17.27 24.67
C GLY A 3 8.75 -17.14 23.16
N PHE A 4 9.61 -16.23 22.69
CA PHE A 4 9.97 -16.17 21.28
C PHE A 4 11.04 -17.19 20.93
N SER A 5 10.77 -18.08 19.99
CA SER A 5 11.71 -19.13 19.54
C SER A 5 11.72 -19.32 18.02
N GLY A 6 11.09 -18.42 17.28
CA GLY A 6 11.02 -18.45 15.82
C GLY A 6 12.20 -17.79 15.12
N ALA A 7 12.07 -17.63 13.79
CA ALA A 7 13.03 -16.92 12.97
C ALA A 7 13.12 -15.44 13.40
N PRO A 8 14.32 -14.89 13.57
CA PRO A 8 14.51 -13.49 13.95
C PRO A 8 14.36 -12.57 12.74
N GLY A 9 14.23 -11.26 13.00
CA GLY A 9 14.41 -10.21 11.99
C GLY A 9 13.13 -9.50 11.56
N TRP A 10 11.95 -10.03 11.82
CA TRP A 10 10.70 -9.34 11.56
C TRP A 10 10.27 -8.47 12.74
N PHE A 11 9.40 -7.51 12.50
CA PHE A 11 8.88 -6.60 13.51
C PHE A 11 7.48 -7.02 13.94
N LEU A 12 7.19 -6.86 15.23
CA LEU A 12 5.82 -7.03 15.76
C LEU A 12 4.90 -5.98 15.13
N GLN A 13 3.73 -6.41 14.71
CA GLN A 13 2.78 -5.53 14.02
C GLN A 13 2.29 -4.40 14.92
N LYS A 14 1.88 -4.74 16.15
CA LYS A 14 1.42 -3.76 17.13
C LYS A 14 2.04 -4.03 18.50
N THR A 15 2.49 -2.96 19.12
CA THR A 15 2.92 -2.94 20.51
C THR A 15 2.31 -1.73 21.20
N HIS A 16 2.04 -1.84 22.48
CA HIS A 16 1.77 -0.69 23.34
C HIS A 16 3.02 0.19 23.50
N VAL A 17 2.85 1.42 23.95
CA VAL A 17 3.96 2.38 24.15
C VAL A 17 4.99 1.93 25.18
N ASP A 18 4.61 1.03 26.07
CA ASP A 18 5.48 0.39 27.06
C ASP A 18 6.19 -0.88 26.55
N GLY A 19 5.96 -1.23 25.25
CA GLY A 19 6.54 -2.39 24.61
C GLY A 19 5.79 -3.71 24.84
N GLN A 20 4.63 -3.70 25.50
CA GLN A 20 3.79 -4.88 25.55
C GLN A 20 3.28 -5.26 24.18
N ILE A 21 3.26 -6.58 23.89
CA ILE A 21 2.81 -7.11 22.61
C ILE A 21 1.29 -7.04 22.53
N GLU A 22 0.76 -6.47 21.44
CA GLU A 22 -0.67 -6.45 21.15
C GLU A 22 -1.04 -7.40 20.00
N TRP A 23 -0.24 -7.40 18.91
CA TRP A 23 -0.50 -8.21 17.75
C TRP A 23 0.79 -8.74 17.13
N VAL A 24 0.77 -10.03 16.75
CA VAL A 24 1.96 -10.77 16.30
C VAL A 24 1.84 -11.25 14.84
N GLY A 25 0.97 -10.66 14.04
CA GLY A 25 0.92 -10.89 12.60
C GLY A 25 2.22 -10.43 11.93
N VAL A 26 2.66 -11.15 10.90
CA VAL A 26 3.86 -10.78 10.14
C VAL A 26 3.47 -10.03 8.88
N GLN A 27 3.94 -8.77 8.80
CA GLN A 27 3.86 -7.96 7.59
C GLN A 27 5.26 -7.79 7.00
N MET A 28 5.46 -8.27 5.77
CA MET A 28 6.76 -8.19 5.13
C MET A 28 7.10 -6.78 4.66
N ASP A 29 6.10 -5.96 4.32
CA ASP A 29 6.26 -4.53 4.05
C ASP A 29 6.70 -3.77 5.30
N GLN A 30 6.07 -4.00 6.45
CA GLN A 30 6.49 -3.44 7.73
C GLN A 30 7.94 -3.82 8.07
N THR A 31 8.38 -5.01 7.69
CA THR A 31 9.77 -5.46 7.90
C THR A 31 10.74 -4.74 6.95
N ALA A 32 10.31 -4.39 5.74
CA ALA A 32 11.12 -3.68 4.76
C ALA A 32 11.25 -2.18 5.05
N MET A 33 10.20 -1.54 5.55
CA MET A 33 10.16 -0.08 5.74
C MET A 33 11.25 0.50 6.65
N PRO A 34 11.65 -0.10 7.79
CA PRO A 34 12.78 0.40 8.58
C PRO A 34 14.11 0.39 7.84
N ILE A 35 14.32 -0.58 6.93
CA ILE A 35 15.53 -0.62 6.09
C ILE A 35 15.51 0.55 5.11
N MET A 36 14.39 0.74 4.42
CA MET A 36 14.19 1.84 3.48
C MET A 36 14.33 3.20 4.17
N LEU A 37 13.78 3.35 5.36
CA LEU A 37 13.91 4.56 6.19
C LEU A 37 15.36 4.80 6.61
N GLY A 38 16.06 3.78 7.10
CA GLY A 38 17.46 3.87 7.48
C GLY A 38 18.35 4.33 6.32
N TRP A 39 18.17 3.74 5.13
CA TRP A 39 18.85 4.16 3.92
C TRP A 39 18.58 5.64 3.61
N ARG A 40 17.32 6.06 3.71
CA ARG A 40 16.92 7.42 3.40
C ARG A 40 17.50 8.45 4.36
N LEU A 41 17.51 8.14 5.66
CA LEU A 41 18.12 8.99 6.67
C LEU A 41 19.64 9.11 6.47
N TRP A 42 20.28 8.02 6.09
CA TRP A 42 21.70 8.02 5.74
C TRP A 42 21.99 8.87 4.48
N GLN A 43 21.24 8.68 3.40
CA GLN A 43 21.40 9.49 2.17
C GLN A 43 21.10 10.99 2.38
N ALA A 44 20.22 11.30 3.32
CA ALA A 44 19.92 12.68 3.72
C ALA A 44 20.98 13.30 4.65
N GLY A 45 22.01 12.55 5.04
CA GLY A 45 23.05 13.00 5.96
C GLY A 45 22.58 13.15 7.41
N ILE A 46 21.40 12.60 7.75
CA ILE A 46 20.87 12.58 9.12
C ILE A 46 21.58 11.49 9.93
N LEU A 47 21.84 10.34 9.31
CA LEU A 47 22.70 9.30 9.86
C LEU A 47 24.06 9.35 9.22
N THR A 48 25.11 9.26 10.03
CA THR A 48 26.49 9.10 9.58
C THR A 48 26.75 7.69 9.06
N ASP A 49 27.87 7.49 8.38
CA ASP A 49 28.35 6.17 7.95
C ASP A 49 28.51 5.19 9.12
N ALA A 50 28.96 5.68 10.26
CA ALA A 50 29.11 4.85 11.46
C ALA A 50 27.75 4.44 12.04
N GLU A 51 26.80 5.36 12.12
CA GLU A 51 25.47 5.10 12.66
C GLU A 51 24.68 4.14 11.79
N ILE A 52 24.67 4.31 10.47
CA ILE A 52 23.97 3.38 9.57
C ILE A 52 24.60 1.99 9.61
N THR A 53 25.95 1.89 9.76
CA THR A 53 26.65 0.62 9.94
C THR A 53 26.27 -0.03 11.27
N GLN A 54 26.14 0.73 12.34
CA GLN A 54 25.67 0.22 13.63
C GLN A 54 24.21 -0.28 13.53
N TRP A 55 23.32 0.50 12.93
CA TRP A 55 21.92 0.08 12.70
C TRP A 55 21.84 -1.18 11.85
N TYR A 56 22.69 -1.28 10.83
CA TYR A 56 22.81 -2.49 10.00
C TYR A 56 23.09 -3.72 10.85
N GLN A 57 24.11 -3.68 11.66
CA GLN A 57 24.53 -4.81 12.49
C GLN A 57 23.48 -5.21 13.54
N GLN A 58 22.81 -4.24 14.14
CA GLN A 58 21.89 -4.48 15.25
C GLN A 58 20.47 -4.83 14.82
N MET A 59 19.99 -4.29 13.71
CA MET A 59 18.57 -4.36 13.34
C MET A 59 18.34 -4.64 11.85
N LEU A 60 18.99 -3.89 10.94
CA LEU A 60 18.60 -3.93 9.53
C LEU A 60 19.09 -5.20 8.84
N LYS A 61 20.24 -5.76 9.21
CA LYS A 61 20.74 -7.04 8.68
C LYS A 61 19.80 -8.19 9.02
N PRO A 62 19.40 -8.44 10.28
CA PRO A 62 18.40 -9.46 10.59
C PRO A 62 17.08 -9.26 9.82
N ALA A 63 16.62 -8.01 9.65
CA ALA A 63 15.41 -7.72 8.90
C ALA A 63 15.58 -8.06 7.41
N ALA A 64 16.68 -7.66 6.78
CA ALA A 64 16.97 -8.00 5.39
C ALA A 64 17.15 -9.53 5.18
N ASP A 65 17.79 -10.21 6.12
CA ASP A 65 17.91 -11.67 6.10
C ASP A 65 16.53 -12.34 6.15
N PHE A 66 15.61 -11.83 6.98
CA PHE A 66 14.24 -12.34 7.04
C PHE A 66 13.46 -12.07 5.74
N LEU A 67 13.65 -10.91 5.11
CA LEU A 67 13.05 -10.64 3.79
C LEU A 67 13.51 -11.62 2.70
N VAL A 68 14.72 -12.15 2.80
CA VAL A 68 15.27 -13.14 1.86
C VAL A 68 14.84 -14.56 2.17
N GLN A 69 14.88 -14.95 3.44
CA GLN A 69 14.78 -16.34 3.89
C GLN A 69 13.44 -16.69 4.50
N GLY A 70 12.74 -15.73 5.09
CA GLY A 70 11.56 -15.98 5.88
C GLY A 70 11.83 -16.88 7.07
N GLY A 71 10.90 -17.76 7.37
CA GLY A 71 11.02 -18.80 8.39
C GLY A 71 9.79 -18.92 9.27
N LYS A 72 9.86 -19.86 10.24
CA LYS A 72 8.77 -20.08 11.17
C LYS A 72 8.74 -18.99 12.23
N VAL A 73 7.57 -18.40 12.38
CA VAL A 73 7.24 -17.54 13.52
C VAL A 73 6.78 -18.42 14.66
N LYS A 74 7.26 -18.16 15.87
CA LYS A 74 6.86 -18.92 17.06
C LYS A 74 6.72 -17.96 18.22
N ILE A 75 5.62 -17.26 18.24
CA ILE A 75 5.29 -16.30 19.28
C ILE A 75 3.80 -16.24 19.50
N ASP A 76 3.36 -16.35 20.75
CA ASP A 76 1.96 -16.31 21.12
C ASP A 76 1.11 -17.28 20.28
N TRP A 77 0.00 -16.83 19.69
CA TRP A 77 -0.87 -17.62 18.81
C TRP A 77 -0.28 -17.86 17.41
N ASN A 78 0.80 -17.15 17.00
CA ASN A 78 1.32 -17.20 15.65
C ASN A 78 2.42 -18.25 15.47
N ASN A 79 2.10 -19.31 14.68
CA ASN A 79 3.02 -20.36 14.27
C ASN A 79 3.18 -20.46 12.75
N ALA A 80 2.91 -19.38 12.03
CA ALA A 80 3.00 -19.35 10.57
C ALA A 80 4.43 -19.58 10.08
N GLU A 81 4.56 -20.11 8.89
CA GLU A 81 5.82 -20.14 8.13
C GLU A 81 5.74 -19.12 7.01
N ILE A 82 6.68 -18.18 7.01
CA ILE A 82 6.76 -17.11 6.01
C ILE A 82 7.72 -17.56 4.91
N ILE A 83 7.24 -17.55 3.67
CA ILE A 83 8.04 -17.91 2.48
C ILE A 83 8.07 -16.69 1.55
N PRO A 84 9.16 -15.90 1.56
CA PRO A 84 9.25 -14.70 0.72
C PRO A 84 9.16 -15.01 -0.79
N PRO A 85 8.56 -14.14 -1.59
CA PRO A 85 8.06 -12.80 -1.27
C PRO A 85 6.59 -12.76 -0.80
N SER A 86 6.00 -13.89 -0.36
CA SER A 86 4.67 -13.86 0.26
C SER A 86 4.71 -13.23 1.66
N THR A 87 3.56 -12.78 2.11
CA THR A 87 3.37 -12.19 3.45
C THR A 87 2.26 -12.93 4.20
N GLN A 88 2.26 -12.88 5.52
CA GLN A 88 1.15 -13.39 6.31
C GLN A 88 -0.02 -12.41 6.34
N GLN A 89 0.27 -11.12 6.35
CA GLN A 89 -0.69 -10.04 6.22
C GLN A 89 -0.11 -8.97 5.31
N GLU A 90 -0.92 -8.47 4.39
CA GLU A 90 -0.54 -7.37 3.51
C GLU A 90 -0.84 -6.01 4.18
N ARG A 91 -0.64 -4.90 3.47
CA ARG A 91 -0.75 -3.52 4.01
C ARG A 91 -2.05 -3.20 4.76
N TRP A 92 -3.12 -3.97 4.54
CA TRP A 92 -4.42 -3.81 5.22
C TRP A 92 -4.59 -4.72 6.43
N GLU A 93 -3.56 -5.50 6.79
CA GLU A 93 -3.57 -6.39 7.96
C GLU A 93 -4.59 -7.54 7.85
N GLU A 94 -4.91 -7.98 6.64
CA GLU A 94 -6.04 -8.89 6.42
C GLU A 94 -5.66 -10.28 5.92
N GLN A 95 -5.03 -10.41 4.75
CA GLN A 95 -4.81 -11.70 4.12
C GLN A 95 -3.34 -12.03 3.88
N ALA A 96 -3.10 -13.36 3.74
CA ALA A 96 -1.81 -13.92 3.36
C ALA A 96 -1.74 -14.12 1.84
N GLY A 97 -0.54 -13.99 1.28
CA GLY A 97 -0.29 -14.24 -0.14
C GLY A 97 0.75 -13.30 -0.74
N TYR A 98 0.70 -13.16 -2.06
CA TYR A 98 1.55 -12.28 -2.85
C TYR A 98 0.78 -10.99 -3.17
N SER A 99 1.23 -9.88 -2.60
CA SER A 99 0.65 -8.55 -2.83
C SER A 99 1.65 -7.68 -3.60
N PRO A 100 1.25 -6.99 -4.68
CA PRO A 100 2.14 -6.09 -5.41
C PRO A 100 2.70 -4.96 -4.53
N SER A 101 1.92 -4.44 -3.60
CA SER A 101 2.33 -3.44 -2.61
C SER A 101 3.43 -3.99 -1.68
N THR A 102 3.18 -5.13 -1.05
CA THR A 102 4.17 -5.76 -0.17
C THR A 102 5.45 -6.15 -0.93
N MET A 103 5.31 -6.67 -2.16
CA MET A 103 6.47 -6.99 -3.00
C MET A 103 7.25 -5.74 -3.39
N ALA A 104 6.60 -4.60 -3.64
CA ALA A 104 7.28 -3.33 -3.88
C ALA A 104 8.18 -2.94 -2.70
N ALA A 105 7.66 -3.06 -1.48
CA ALA A 105 8.42 -2.77 -0.26
C ALA A 105 9.58 -3.76 -0.04
N ILE A 106 9.34 -5.08 -0.20
CA ILE A 106 10.39 -6.11 -0.07
C ILE A 106 11.52 -5.85 -1.06
N ILE A 107 11.22 -5.66 -2.34
CA ILE A 107 12.21 -5.42 -3.39
C ILE A 107 13.03 -4.16 -3.09
N SER A 108 12.36 -3.07 -2.73
CA SER A 108 13.01 -1.79 -2.41
C SER A 108 13.83 -1.89 -1.13
N GLY A 109 13.32 -2.58 -0.11
CA GLY A 109 14.02 -2.85 1.13
C GLY A 109 15.30 -3.66 0.90
N LEU A 110 15.27 -4.68 0.04
CA LEU A 110 16.44 -5.49 -0.29
C LEU A 110 17.48 -4.73 -1.11
N VAL A 111 17.06 -3.88 -2.07
CA VAL A 111 18.01 -3.04 -2.82
C VAL A 111 18.69 -2.03 -1.88
N THR A 112 17.94 -1.38 -1.02
CA THR A 112 18.52 -0.43 -0.05
C THR A 112 19.37 -1.15 1.01
N ALA A 113 18.98 -2.36 1.44
CA ALA A 113 19.80 -3.21 2.32
C ALA A 113 21.13 -3.59 1.66
N SER A 114 21.13 -3.87 0.35
CA SER A 114 22.35 -4.18 -0.40
C SER A 114 23.35 -3.01 -0.36
N GLU A 115 22.89 -1.76 -0.51
CA GLU A 115 23.76 -0.58 -0.40
C GLU A 115 24.28 -0.37 1.03
N ILE A 116 23.42 -0.57 2.04
CA ILE A 116 23.84 -0.46 3.44
C ILE A 116 24.85 -1.56 3.77
N ALA A 117 24.65 -2.80 3.29
CA ALA A 117 25.60 -3.90 3.48
C ALA A 117 26.96 -3.60 2.84
N ALA A 118 26.97 -3.04 1.63
CA ALA A 118 28.20 -2.58 0.97
C ALA A 118 28.94 -1.54 1.80
N LYS A 119 28.21 -0.58 2.37
CA LYS A 119 28.77 0.44 3.27
C LYS A 119 29.35 -0.16 4.54
N ALA A 120 28.71 -1.19 5.08
CA ALA A 120 29.18 -1.93 6.25
C ALA A 120 30.34 -2.92 5.97
N GLY A 121 30.74 -3.07 4.70
CA GLY A 121 31.80 -4.00 4.29
C GLY A 121 31.34 -5.47 4.20
N ASP A 122 30.02 -5.74 4.22
CA ASP A 122 29.44 -7.09 4.13
C ASP A 122 29.10 -7.42 2.68
N SER A 123 30.11 -7.77 1.88
CA SER A 123 29.95 -8.03 0.44
C SER A 123 29.12 -9.27 0.13
N GLU A 124 29.13 -10.29 1.01
CA GLU A 124 28.29 -11.49 0.86
C GLU A 124 26.81 -11.14 1.00
N ALA A 125 26.43 -10.40 2.05
CA ALA A 125 25.07 -9.96 2.26
C ALA A 125 24.62 -8.98 1.15
N GLN A 126 25.50 -8.06 0.72
CA GLN A 126 25.26 -7.17 -0.41
C GLN A 126 24.79 -7.94 -1.64
N GLN A 127 25.54 -8.96 -2.05
CA GLN A 127 25.21 -9.77 -3.23
C GLN A 127 23.94 -10.58 -3.01
N ARG A 128 23.75 -11.16 -1.84
CA ARG A 128 22.57 -11.96 -1.48
C ARG A 128 21.29 -11.13 -1.55
N TYR A 129 21.28 -9.91 -1.00
CA TYR A 129 20.13 -9.03 -1.04
C TYR A 129 19.82 -8.55 -2.46
N ALA A 130 20.85 -8.12 -3.20
CA ALA A 130 20.69 -7.71 -4.58
C ALA A 130 20.10 -8.82 -5.47
N SER A 131 20.62 -10.05 -5.34
CA SER A 131 20.14 -11.21 -6.10
C SER A 131 18.70 -11.61 -5.72
N ALA A 132 18.32 -11.47 -4.44
CA ALA A 132 16.95 -11.73 -4.01
C ALA A 132 15.98 -10.67 -4.56
N ALA A 133 16.38 -9.40 -4.56
CA ALA A 133 15.60 -8.33 -5.17
C ALA A 133 15.35 -8.55 -6.66
N ASP A 134 16.40 -8.98 -7.41
CA ASP A 134 16.28 -9.29 -8.84
C ASP A 134 15.28 -10.42 -9.09
N ARG A 135 15.38 -11.50 -8.32
CA ARG A 135 14.48 -12.65 -8.45
C ARG A 135 13.03 -12.23 -8.16
N PHE A 136 12.78 -11.52 -7.07
CA PHE A 136 11.45 -11.09 -6.71
C PHE A 136 10.86 -10.09 -7.71
N ALA A 137 11.67 -9.19 -8.25
CA ALA A 137 11.23 -8.28 -9.30
C ALA A 137 10.91 -9.00 -10.63
N ALA A 138 11.63 -10.08 -10.95
CA ALA A 138 11.37 -10.91 -12.14
C ALA A 138 10.11 -11.78 -12.00
N ASP A 139 9.71 -12.11 -10.78
CA ASP A 139 8.53 -12.93 -10.51
C ASP A 139 7.28 -12.09 -10.19
N LEU A 140 7.40 -10.76 -10.09
CA LEU A 140 6.32 -9.88 -9.65
C LEU A 140 5.03 -10.08 -10.43
N GLU A 141 5.04 -9.90 -11.75
CA GLU A 141 3.85 -10.03 -12.59
C GLU A 141 3.35 -11.48 -12.66
N LYS A 142 4.24 -12.45 -12.64
CA LYS A 142 3.86 -13.87 -12.62
C LYS A 142 3.06 -14.26 -11.38
N LEU A 143 3.34 -13.59 -10.25
CA LEU A 143 2.72 -13.88 -8.97
C LEU A 143 1.50 -13.01 -8.68
N THR A 144 1.37 -11.83 -9.30
CA THR A 144 0.39 -10.83 -8.88
C THR A 144 -0.46 -10.23 -10.00
N PHE A 145 -0.13 -10.47 -11.28
CA PHE A 145 -0.86 -9.87 -12.40
C PHE A 145 -1.74 -10.90 -13.10
N THR A 146 -3.06 -10.73 -13.01
CA THR A 146 -4.00 -11.58 -13.73
C THR A 146 -4.25 -11.07 -15.15
N THR A 147 -4.48 -12.02 -16.08
CA THR A 147 -4.99 -11.77 -17.43
C THR A 147 -6.40 -12.34 -17.62
N GLN A 148 -6.98 -12.87 -16.56
CA GLN A 148 -8.30 -13.50 -16.54
C GLN A 148 -9.19 -12.92 -15.44
N GLY A 149 -8.93 -11.69 -15.03
CA GLY A 149 -9.69 -10.99 -14.01
C GLY A 149 -11.18 -10.87 -14.35
N LYS A 150 -12.00 -10.77 -13.31
CA LYS A 150 -13.46 -10.67 -13.46
C LYS A 150 -13.97 -9.23 -13.56
N LEU A 151 -13.12 -8.24 -13.32
CA LEU A 151 -13.46 -6.84 -13.50
C LEU A 151 -13.41 -6.52 -14.99
N LYS A 152 -14.58 -6.58 -15.63
CA LYS A 152 -14.74 -6.34 -17.07
C LYS A 152 -16.03 -5.55 -17.33
N ASN A 153 -15.94 -4.59 -18.24
CA ASN A 153 -17.12 -3.93 -18.80
C ASN A 153 -16.85 -3.54 -20.26
N ALA A 154 -17.79 -2.84 -20.87
CA ALA A 154 -17.63 -2.33 -22.23
C ALA A 154 -16.69 -1.10 -22.32
N GLY A 155 -16.18 -0.61 -21.20
CA GLY A 155 -15.31 0.55 -21.09
C GLY A 155 -13.82 0.20 -20.89
N ALA A 156 -13.23 0.70 -19.80
CA ALA A 156 -11.80 0.61 -19.55
C ALA A 156 -11.35 -0.73 -18.94
N SER A 157 -12.25 -1.45 -18.26
CA SER A 157 -11.90 -2.71 -17.58
C SER A 157 -11.85 -3.86 -18.57
N ASP A 158 -10.69 -4.47 -18.76
CA ASP A 158 -10.47 -5.58 -19.68
C ASP A 158 -10.13 -6.92 -19.00
N GLY A 159 -9.96 -6.91 -17.68
CA GLY A 159 -9.62 -8.09 -16.88
C GLY A 159 -8.13 -8.36 -16.80
N GLN A 160 -7.29 -7.36 -17.06
CA GLN A 160 -5.84 -7.46 -16.96
C GLN A 160 -5.32 -6.46 -15.93
N TYR A 161 -5.03 -6.93 -14.72
CA TYR A 161 -4.63 -6.05 -13.61
C TYR A 161 -3.84 -6.76 -12.53
N TYR A 162 -3.12 -6.01 -11.72
CA TYR A 162 -2.56 -6.51 -10.48
C TYR A 162 -3.69 -6.84 -9.51
N LEU A 163 -3.73 -8.09 -9.05
CA LEU A 163 -4.60 -8.51 -7.97
C LEU A 163 -4.23 -7.75 -6.68
N ARG A 164 -5.20 -7.49 -5.83
CA ARG A 164 -4.93 -7.02 -4.48
C ARG A 164 -3.98 -7.96 -3.75
N ILE A 165 -4.28 -9.25 -3.80
CA ILE A 165 -3.46 -10.32 -3.26
C ILE A 165 -3.78 -11.63 -3.99
N ASN A 166 -2.74 -12.40 -4.31
CA ASN A 166 -2.83 -13.75 -4.83
C ASN A 166 -2.42 -14.74 -3.73
N LYS A 167 -3.25 -15.74 -3.44
CA LYS A 167 -3.03 -16.72 -2.37
C LYS A 167 -1.91 -17.71 -2.68
N ASP A 168 -1.68 -17.99 -3.96
CA ASP A 168 -0.68 -18.95 -4.42
C ASP A 168 0.19 -18.41 -5.56
N THR A 169 0.65 -19.24 -6.47
CA THR A 169 1.57 -18.85 -7.56
C THR A 169 0.88 -18.68 -8.92
N ASP A 170 -0.44 -18.89 -9.01
CA ASP A 170 -1.21 -18.70 -10.25
C ASP A 170 -2.27 -17.59 -10.10
N PRO A 171 -1.99 -16.37 -10.59
CA PRO A 171 -2.93 -15.25 -10.45
C PRO A 171 -4.20 -15.39 -11.32
N ASN A 172 -4.34 -16.50 -12.05
CA ASN A 172 -5.50 -16.76 -12.92
C ASN A 172 -6.42 -17.89 -12.41
N ASN A 173 -6.14 -18.48 -11.24
CA ASN A 173 -6.91 -19.62 -10.73
C ASN A 173 -8.21 -19.23 -10.01
N HIS A 174 -8.41 -17.94 -9.72
CA HIS A 174 -9.61 -17.42 -9.07
C HIS A 174 -9.88 -17.96 -7.66
N ASP A 175 -8.85 -18.12 -6.86
CA ASP A 175 -8.97 -18.55 -5.47
C ASP A 175 -9.87 -17.61 -4.65
N VAL A 176 -10.50 -18.14 -3.62
CA VAL A 176 -11.43 -17.39 -2.78
C VAL A 176 -10.68 -16.68 -1.66
N TRP A 177 -10.97 -15.39 -1.48
CA TRP A 177 -10.63 -14.68 -0.25
C TRP A 177 -11.62 -14.98 0.86
N GLU A 178 -11.10 -15.06 2.05
CA GLU A 178 -11.90 -14.87 3.25
C GLU A 178 -11.73 -13.43 3.71
N LEU A 179 -12.69 -12.57 3.40
CA LEU A 179 -12.65 -11.17 3.83
C LEU A 179 -12.93 -11.10 5.33
N ARG A 180 -11.95 -10.67 6.11
CA ARG A 180 -12.05 -10.59 7.57
C ARG A 180 -12.95 -9.47 8.09
N ASN A 181 -13.46 -8.64 7.20
CA ASN A 181 -14.37 -7.54 7.51
C ASN A 181 -15.85 -7.97 7.53
N GLY A 182 -16.13 -9.26 7.71
CA GLY A 182 -17.47 -9.77 7.78
C GLY A 182 -18.16 -9.90 6.43
N GLN A 183 -17.43 -9.94 5.35
CA GLN A 183 -17.96 -9.94 4.01
C GLN A 183 -18.11 -11.33 3.41
N GLN A 184 -18.85 -11.38 2.31
CA GLN A 184 -19.04 -12.57 1.51
C GLN A 184 -17.71 -13.08 0.97
N GLN A 185 -17.64 -14.39 0.72
CA GLN A 185 -16.54 -14.97 -0.02
C GLN A 185 -16.52 -14.40 -1.43
N VAL A 186 -15.40 -13.85 -1.83
CA VAL A 186 -15.16 -13.34 -3.20
C VAL A 186 -13.89 -13.97 -3.73
N THR A 187 -13.78 -14.07 -5.04
CA THR A 187 -12.52 -14.54 -5.64
C THR A 187 -11.54 -13.38 -5.74
N GLU A 188 -10.25 -13.69 -5.67
CA GLU A 188 -9.17 -12.70 -5.76
C GLU A 188 -9.21 -11.88 -7.07
N SER A 189 -9.78 -12.48 -8.12
CA SER A 189 -10.00 -11.84 -9.41
C SER A 189 -11.24 -10.91 -9.46
N GLU A 190 -11.87 -10.60 -8.34
CA GLU A 190 -12.99 -9.65 -8.23
C GLU A 190 -12.61 -8.33 -7.55
N GLY A 191 -11.34 -8.15 -7.21
CA GLY A 191 -10.89 -6.95 -6.52
C GLY A 191 -9.57 -6.38 -7.02
N VAL A 192 -9.53 -5.08 -7.20
CA VAL A 192 -8.35 -4.28 -7.45
C VAL A 192 -8.10 -3.35 -6.27
N ASP A 193 -6.83 -3.09 -5.96
CA ASP A 193 -6.36 -2.28 -4.84
C ASP A 193 -5.34 -1.27 -5.36
N GLY A 194 -5.39 -0.04 -4.86
CA GLY A 194 -4.46 1.02 -5.24
C GLY A 194 -3.00 0.80 -4.80
N GLY A 195 -2.73 -0.21 -3.97
CA GLY A 195 -1.39 -0.48 -3.43
C GLY A 195 -0.32 -0.78 -4.48
N PHE A 196 -0.69 -1.26 -5.68
CA PHE A 196 0.27 -1.45 -6.77
C PHE A 196 0.98 -0.15 -7.20
N LEU A 197 0.43 1.01 -6.88
CA LEU A 197 1.07 2.31 -7.15
C LEU A 197 2.41 2.48 -6.41
N GLU A 198 2.63 1.73 -5.34
CA GLU A 198 3.93 1.68 -4.64
C GLU A 198 5.06 1.12 -5.52
N LEU A 199 4.74 0.27 -6.50
CA LEU A 199 5.71 -0.19 -7.50
C LEU A 199 6.34 0.99 -8.26
N VAL A 200 5.53 1.98 -8.61
CA VAL A 200 5.98 3.19 -9.28
C VAL A 200 6.64 4.15 -8.29
N ARG A 201 6.00 4.33 -7.14
CA ARG A 201 6.45 5.26 -6.10
C ARG A 201 7.87 4.96 -5.63
N TYR A 202 8.17 3.68 -5.39
CA TYR A 202 9.50 3.26 -4.92
C TYR A 202 10.52 3.09 -6.06
N GLY A 203 10.07 3.01 -7.32
CA GLY A 203 10.93 2.90 -8.49
C GLY A 203 11.13 1.46 -9.01
N VAL A 204 10.31 0.49 -8.56
CA VAL A 204 10.35 -0.91 -9.04
C VAL A 204 9.82 -1.03 -10.47
N ARG A 205 8.82 -0.21 -10.81
CA ARG A 205 8.28 -0.10 -12.19
C ARG A 205 8.18 1.36 -12.59
N ARG A 206 8.27 1.62 -13.90
CA ARG A 206 8.00 2.94 -14.47
C ARG A 206 6.50 3.23 -14.43
N ALA A 207 6.14 4.50 -14.40
CA ALA A 207 4.72 4.91 -14.43
C ALA A 207 4.01 4.58 -15.76
N ASP A 208 4.75 4.34 -16.83
CA ASP A 208 4.24 3.88 -18.13
C ASP A 208 4.37 2.37 -18.37
N HIS A 209 4.68 1.59 -17.33
CA HIS A 209 4.73 0.13 -17.43
C HIS A 209 3.36 -0.43 -17.79
N GLN A 210 3.31 -1.36 -18.74
CA GLN A 210 2.05 -1.87 -19.30
C GLN A 210 1.10 -2.43 -18.23
N ALA A 211 1.59 -3.22 -17.29
CA ALA A 211 0.77 -3.77 -16.21
C ALA A 211 0.22 -2.69 -15.26
N VAL A 212 0.98 -1.61 -15.03
CA VAL A 212 0.52 -0.46 -14.25
C VAL A 212 -0.62 0.26 -14.98
N LEU A 213 -0.44 0.53 -16.28
CA LEU A 213 -1.46 1.21 -17.09
C LEU A 213 -2.73 0.37 -17.23
N ALA A 214 -2.60 -0.95 -17.42
CA ALA A 214 -3.73 -1.86 -17.45
C ALA A 214 -4.51 -1.80 -16.14
N THR A 215 -3.83 -1.97 -14.99
CA THR A 215 -4.48 -1.93 -13.67
C THR A 215 -5.19 -0.60 -13.38
N LEU A 216 -4.68 0.52 -13.89
CA LEU A 216 -5.36 1.80 -13.75
C LEU A 216 -6.71 1.82 -14.49
N GLY A 217 -6.88 1.02 -15.53
CA GLY A 217 -8.16 0.86 -16.23
C GLY A 217 -9.25 0.41 -15.27
N GLU A 218 -9.01 -0.67 -14.52
CA GLU A 218 -9.95 -1.20 -13.54
C GLU A 218 -10.07 -0.33 -12.29
N LEU A 219 -8.94 0.19 -11.78
CA LEU A 219 -8.93 1.03 -10.59
C LEU A 219 -9.76 2.31 -10.77
N ASP A 220 -9.72 2.90 -11.96
CA ASP A 220 -10.36 4.17 -12.28
C ASP A 220 -11.75 4.04 -12.93
N ASP A 221 -12.24 2.81 -13.13
CA ASP A 221 -13.50 2.57 -13.81
C ASP A 221 -14.72 2.83 -12.91
N GLU A 222 -15.33 4.00 -13.09
CA GLU A 222 -16.54 4.39 -12.36
C GLU A 222 -17.81 3.69 -12.87
N GLN A 223 -17.75 2.89 -13.95
CA GLN A 223 -18.88 2.13 -14.49
C GLN A 223 -18.98 0.71 -13.91
N LEU A 224 -17.98 0.25 -13.16
CA LEU A 224 -18.08 -1.00 -12.44
C LEU A 224 -19.22 -0.96 -11.40
N PRO A 225 -19.86 -2.11 -11.10
CA PRO A 225 -20.82 -2.20 -10.02
C PRO A 225 -20.26 -1.65 -8.72
N ASP A 226 -21.09 -0.99 -7.91
CA ASP A 226 -20.63 -0.31 -6.68
C ASP A 226 -19.80 -1.21 -5.75
N ILE A 227 -20.16 -2.48 -5.66
CA ILE A 227 -19.43 -3.43 -4.82
C ILE A 227 -17.98 -3.62 -5.26
N SER A 228 -17.70 -3.59 -6.55
CA SER A 228 -16.35 -3.77 -7.14
C SER A 228 -15.65 -2.45 -7.43
N ARG A 229 -16.42 -1.35 -7.54
CA ARG A 229 -15.91 -0.04 -7.90
C ARG A 229 -15.05 0.54 -6.78
N VAL A 230 -13.90 1.11 -7.15
CA VAL A 230 -12.94 1.69 -6.22
C VAL A 230 -12.95 3.21 -6.27
N LYS A 231 -13.08 3.81 -7.46
CA LYS A 231 -13.04 5.26 -7.66
C LYS A 231 -14.42 5.92 -7.53
N TYR A 232 -14.44 7.07 -6.87
CA TYR A 232 -15.60 7.94 -6.69
C TYR A 232 -15.24 9.38 -6.97
N SER A 233 -16.23 10.16 -7.40
CA SER A 233 -16.10 11.58 -7.68
C SER A 233 -16.79 12.42 -6.61
N PHE A 234 -16.09 13.41 -6.06
CA PHE A 234 -16.56 14.33 -5.04
C PHE A 234 -16.69 15.74 -5.62
N LYS A 235 -17.85 16.35 -5.46
CA LYS A 235 -18.08 17.73 -5.88
C LYS A 235 -18.03 18.66 -4.67
N PHE A 236 -17.05 19.55 -4.65
CA PHE A 236 -16.93 20.64 -3.68
C PHE A 236 -17.01 21.97 -4.43
N ALA A 237 -18.06 22.75 -4.13
CA ALA A 237 -18.41 23.95 -4.90
C ALA A 237 -18.47 23.66 -6.41
N GLU A 238 -17.62 24.29 -7.20
CA GLU A 238 -17.58 24.11 -8.67
C GLU A 238 -16.53 23.12 -9.16
N GLN A 239 -15.76 22.50 -8.24
CA GLN A 239 -14.69 21.57 -8.60
C GLN A 239 -15.07 20.15 -8.23
N THR A 240 -14.75 19.20 -9.14
CA THR A 240 -14.88 17.76 -8.91
C THR A 240 -13.49 17.15 -8.77
N VAL A 241 -13.30 16.36 -7.72
CA VAL A 241 -12.05 15.65 -7.43
C VAL A 241 -12.31 14.17 -7.23
N PRO A 242 -11.34 13.30 -7.57
CA PRO A 242 -11.44 11.87 -7.35
C PRO A 242 -11.07 11.47 -5.91
N GLY A 243 -11.61 10.33 -5.50
CA GLY A 243 -11.20 9.61 -4.31
C GLY A 243 -11.33 8.11 -4.52
N TRP A 244 -10.62 7.29 -3.75
CA TRP A 244 -10.58 5.84 -3.92
C TRP A 244 -10.83 5.12 -2.60
N ARG A 245 -11.61 4.02 -2.68
CA ARG A 245 -11.70 3.01 -1.61
C ARG A 245 -10.40 2.21 -1.56
N ARG A 246 -10.21 1.43 -0.50
CA ARG A 246 -9.06 0.51 -0.40
C ARG A 246 -9.07 -0.50 -1.56
N TYR A 247 -10.20 -1.19 -1.74
CA TYR A 247 -10.38 -2.20 -2.78
C TYR A 247 -11.88 -2.48 -3.00
N GLY A 248 -12.22 -3.16 -4.07
CA GLY A 248 -13.56 -3.68 -4.30
C GLY A 248 -13.92 -4.75 -3.26
N HIS A 249 -15.20 -4.83 -2.88
CA HIS A 249 -15.72 -5.71 -1.83
C HIS A 249 -15.21 -5.42 -0.40
N ASP A 250 -14.56 -4.28 -0.20
CA ASP A 250 -14.15 -3.85 1.15
C ASP A 250 -15.36 -3.62 2.04
N GLY A 251 -15.39 -4.33 3.16
CA GLY A 251 -16.44 -4.22 4.18
C GLY A 251 -16.06 -3.37 5.38
N TYR A 252 -14.90 -2.71 5.39
CA TYR A 252 -14.44 -1.93 6.53
C TYR A 252 -15.04 -0.53 6.54
N GLY A 253 -16.34 -0.44 6.88
CA GLY A 253 -17.11 0.80 6.97
C GLY A 253 -18.53 0.56 7.46
N GLU A 254 -19.38 1.56 7.39
CA GLU A 254 -20.76 1.49 7.86
C GLU A 254 -21.60 0.49 7.07
N ASP A 255 -22.61 -0.06 7.74
CA ASP A 255 -23.63 -0.88 7.10
C ASP A 255 -24.51 -0.01 6.18
N ILE A 256 -24.55 -0.34 4.89
CA ILE A 256 -25.23 0.48 3.86
C ILE A 256 -26.75 0.42 3.92
N LYS A 257 -27.34 -0.56 4.64
CA LYS A 257 -28.80 -0.65 4.84
C LYS A 257 -29.27 0.08 6.08
N THR A 258 -28.55 -0.08 7.18
CA THR A 258 -28.93 0.49 8.47
C THR A 258 -28.26 1.84 8.76
N GLY A 259 -27.15 2.13 8.12
CA GLY A 259 -26.31 3.31 8.40
C GLY A 259 -25.57 3.22 9.74
N LEU A 260 -25.55 2.06 10.40
CA LEU A 260 -24.82 1.89 11.66
C LEU A 260 -23.30 1.75 11.41
N ALA A 261 -22.52 2.16 12.40
CA ALA A 261 -21.06 2.04 12.36
C ALA A 261 -20.60 0.60 12.15
N TYR A 262 -19.36 0.46 11.66
CA TYR A 262 -18.69 -0.81 11.55
C TYR A 262 -18.75 -1.58 12.88
N ALA A 263 -19.38 -2.76 12.86
CA ALA A 263 -19.47 -3.64 14.01
C ALA A 263 -18.37 -4.72 13.93
N LYS A 264 -17.40 -4.61 14.83
CA LYS A 264 -16.30 -5.56 14.90
C LYS A 264 -16.62 -6.69 15.86
N GLY A 265 -16.84 -7.88 15.33
CA GLY A 265 -16.90 -9.10 16.14
C GLY A 265 -16.59 -10.34 15.31
N PRO A 266 -15.80 -11.30 15.81
CA PRO A 266 -15.46 -12.52 15.07
C PRO A 266 -16.68 -13.39 14.74
N ASN A 267 -17.83 -13.11 15.36
CA ASN A 267 -19.09 -13.83 15.17
C ASN A 267 -20.23 -12.91 14.73
N ASP A 268 -19.94 -11.70 14.31
CA ASP A 268 -20.97 -10.75 13.88
C ASP A 268 -21.38 -11.07 12.44
N THR A 269 -22.47 -11.82 12.31
CA THR A 269 -23.09 -12.14 11.02
C THR A 269 -23.93 -11.01 10.45
N SER A 270 -24.07 -9.88 11.16
CA SER A 270 -24.83 -8.70 10.72
C SER A 270 -24.10 -7.88 9.66
N THR A 271 -22.86 -8.22 9.35
CA THR A 271 -21.91 -7.40 8.58
C THR A 271 -21.94 -7.62 7.08
N ALA A 272 -22.85 -8.45 6.55
CA ALA A 272 -22.92 -8.76 5.11
C ALA A 272 -23.14 -7.54 4.20
N GLU A 273 -23.60 -6.42 4.76
CA GLU A 273 -23.85 -5.16 4.04
C GLU A 273 -22.91 -4.03 4.44
N GLN A 274 -21.86 -4.32 5.20
CA GLN A 274 -20.83 -3.32 5.51
C GLN A 274 -20.01 -3.00 4.29
N ARG A 275 -19.60 -1.74 4.18
CA ARG A 275 -18.92 -1.23 3.00
C ARG A 275 -17.87 -0.20 3.38
N GLY A 276 -16.62 -0.48 3.02
CA GLY A 276 -15.50 0.44 3.16
C GLY A 276 -15.73 1.73 2.37
N ARG A 277 -15.30 2.85 2.92
CA ARG A 277 -15.45 4.18 2.35
C ARG A 277 -14.19 4.61 1.59
N VAL A 278 -14.23 5.79 1.01
CA VAL A 278 -13.07 6.40 0.35
C VAL A 278 -12.03 6.82 1.39
N TRP A 279 -10.76 6.55 1.10
CA TRP A 279 -9.63 6.86 1.96
C TRP A 279 -8.81 8.03 1.40
N PRO A 280 -8.65 9.14 2.12
CA PRO A 280 -7.87 10.28 1.66
C PRO A 280 -6.41 9.96 1.30
N ILE A 281 -5.80 8.91 1.88
CA ILE A 281 -4.43 8.49 1.55
C ILE A 281 -4.25 8.22 0.05
N PHE A 282 -5.27 7.68 -0.62
CA PHE A 282 -5.18 7.39 -2.05
C PHE A 282 -5.15 8.63 -2.93
N SER A 283 -5.68 9.75 -2.48
CA SER A 283 -5.46 11.03 -3.16
C SER A 283 -3.98 11.40 -3.14
N GLY A 284 -3.29 11.16 -2.01
CA GLY A 284 -1.84 11.33 -1.92
C GLY A 284 -1.07 10.36 -2.80
N GLU A 285 -1.35 9.07 -2.70
CA GLU A 285 -0.68 8.02 -3.50
C GLU A 285 -0.87 8.25 -5.00
N ARG A 286 -2.09 8.60 -5.42
CA ARG A 286 -2.36 8.91 -6.82
C ARG A 286 -1.65 10.18 -7.29
N GLY A 287 -1.58 11.21 -6.47
CA GLY A 287 -0.82 12.43 -6.77
C GLY A 287 0.67 12.15 -7.01
N HIS A 288 1.28 11.25 -6.24
CA HIS A 288 2.65 10.78 -6.47
C HIS A 288 2.81 10.04 -7.81
N TYR A 289 1.84 9.18 -8.14
CA TYR A 289 1.85 8.48 -9.43
C TYR A 289 1.77 9.46 -10.60
N GLU A 290 0.86 10.42 -10.56
CA GLU A 290 0.72 11.40 -11.64
C GLU A 290 1.95 12.29 -11.79
N LEU A 291 2.61 12.63 -10.68
CA LEU A 291 3.91 13.31 -10.75
C LEU A 291 4.97 12.41 -11.39
N ALA A 292 5.06 11.14 -11.01
CA ALA A 292 5.99 10.18 -11.63
C ALA A 292 5.74 10.05 -13.14
N ARG A 293 4.48 10.00 -13.55
CA ARG A 293 4.08 9.97 -14.98
C ARG A 293 4.49 11.25 -15.72
N MET A 294 4.26 12.40 -15.12
CA MET A 294 4.68 13.70 -15.68
C MET A 294 6.20 13.77 -15.89
N LEU A 295 6.97 13.26 -14.93
CA LEU A 295 8.43 13.27 -14.98
C LEU A 295 9.02 12.38 -16.09
N LEU A 296 8.24 11.48 -16.70
CA LEU A 296 8.69 10.72 -17.87
C LEU A 296 8.92 11.61 -19.11
N THR A 297 8.16 12.70 -19.22
CA THR A 297 8.20 13.61 -20.37
C THR A 297 8.71 15.00 -20.04
N THR A 298 8.66 15.39 -18.76
CA THR A 298 8.99 16.74 -18.29
C THR A 298 9.93 16.65 -17.11
N ALA A 299 11.24 16.64 -17.37
CA ALA A 299 12.27 16.43 -16.34
C ALA A 299 12.27 17.51 -15.24
N SER A 300 11.80 18.72 -15.56
CA SER A 300 11.73 19.85 -14.61
C SER A 300 10.39 20.58 -14.79
N PRO A 301 9.29 20.05 -14.24
CA PRO A 301 7.97 20.67 -14.40
C PRO A 301 7.95 22.05 -13.74
N SER A 302 7.30 23.01 -14.39
CA SER A 302 7.05 24.34 -13.84
C SER A 302 5.92 24.32 -12.81
N ASP A 303 5.73 25.42 -12.09
CA ASP A 303 4.59 25.54 -11.17
C ASP A 303 3.24 25.46 -11.90
N SER A 304 3.17 25.95 -13.14
CA SER A 304 1.97 25.79 -13.99
C SER A 304 1.71 24.34 -14.38
N ASP A 305 2.74 23.53 -14.63
CA ASP A 305 2.58 22.09 -14.92
C ASP A 305 2.08 21.34 -13.69
N LEU A 306 2.50 21.75 -12.49
CA LEU A 306 2.11 21.13 -11.23
C LEU A 306 0.71 21.58 -10.71
N GLN A 307 0.17 22.69 -11.24
CA GLN A 307 -1.10 23.23 -10.78
C GLN A 307 -2.28 22.23 -10.87
N PRO A 308 -2.44 21.44 -11.94
CA PRO A 308 -3.49 20.41 -12.00
C PRO A 308 -3.36 19.36 -10.89
N LEU A 309 -2.13 18.95 -10.55
CA LEU A 309 -1.91 17.97 -9.47
C LEU A 309 -2.28 18.56 -8.10
N ARG A 310 -1.95 19.84 -7.86
CA ARG A 310 -2.37 20.54 -6.64
C ARG A 310 -3.90 20.61 -6.54
N GLN A 311 -4.57 20.95 -7.62
CA GLN A 311 -6.02 21.08 -7.66
C GLN A 311 -6.75 19.73 -7.51
N GLN A 312 -6.22 18.66 -8.11
CA GLN A 312 -6.90 17.35 -8.09
C GLN A 312 -6.61 16.55 -6.82
N TYR A 313 -5.42 16.65 -6.25
CA TYR A 313 -4.98 15.74 -5.19
C TYR A 313 -4.71 16.44 -3.86
N VAL A 314 -3.96 17.54 -3.85
CA VAL A 314 -3.71 18.28 -2.60
C VAL A 314 -4.99 18.92 -2.10
N TRP A 315 -5.65 19.67 -2.96
CA TRP A 315 -6.89 20.33 -2.60
C TRP A 315 -8.00 19.33 -2.23
N ALA A 316 -8.07 18.17 -2.89
CA ALA A 316 -9.00 17.10 -2.50
C ALA A 316 -8.77 16.66 -1.05
N MET A 317 -7.52 16.42 -0.64
CA MET A 317 -7.22 16.06 0.75
C MET A 317 -7.59 17.19 1.71
N GLU A 318 -7.38 18.44 1.34
CA GLU A 318 -7.77 19.60 2.13
C GLU A 318 -9.30 19.70 2.32
N GLN A 319 -10.09 19.32 1.29
CA GLN A 319 -11.55 19.28 1.40
C GLN A 319 -12.06 18.13 2.26
N PHE A 320 -11.30 17.04 2.40
CA PHE A 320 -11.62 15.91 3.27
C PHE A 320 -11.26 16.18 4.75
N ALA A 321 -10.50 17.23 5.05
CA ALA A 321 -10.18 17.59 6.42
C ALA A 321 -11.39 18.19 7.13
N ASN A 322 -11.52 17.92 8.43
CA ASN A 322 -12.53 18.57 9.26
C ASN A 322 -12.17 20.03 9.59
N GLU A 323 -13.05 20.73 10.32
CA GLU A 323 -12.85 22.14 10.73
C GLU A 323 -11.56 22.35 11.54
N GLY A 324 -11.06 21.31 12.22
CA GLY A 324 -9.80 21.33 12.95
C GLY A 324 -8.57 21.02 12.09
N MET A 325 -8.72 20.97 10.75
CA MET A 325 -7.67 20.59 9.80
C MET A 325 -7.15 19.16 10.00
N MET A 326 -7.97 18.25 10.55
CA MET A 326 -7.63 16.87 10.79
C MET A 326 -8.12 16.00 9.64
N LEU A 327 -7.21 15.26 9.03
CA LEU A 327 -7.50 14.31 7.96
C LEU A 327 -8.00 12.99 8.53
N PRO A 328 -9.16 12.50 8.07
CA PRO A 328 -9.72 11.24 8.54
C PRO A 328 -9.10 10.02 7.85
N GLU A 329 -9.41 8.87 8.39
CA GLU A 329 -9.18 7.57 7.76
C GLU A 329 -10.07 7.39 6.53
N GLN A 330 -11.37 7.60 6.70
CA GLN A 330 -12.37 7.41 5.67
C GLN A 330 -13.31 8.60 5.58
N VAL A 331 -13.82 8.85 4.36
CA VAL A 331 -14.82 9.89 4.09
C VAL A 331 -16.06 9.29 3.44
N PHE A 332 -17.22 9.88 3.74
CA PHE A 332 -18.50 9.46 3.18
C PHE A 332 -18.58 9.76 1.67
N ASP A 333 -18.83 8.73 0.88
CA ASP A 333 -18.87 8.78 -0.59
C ASP A 333 -20.29 8.87 -1.17
N GLY A 334 -21.29 9.10 -0.33
CA GLY A 334 -22.67 9.29 -0.75
C GLY A 334 -23.46 8.00 -0.97
N VAL A 335 -22.90 6.82 -0.69
CA VAL A 335 -23.54 5.52 -0.94
C VAL A 335 -24.15 4.94 0.34
N GLY A 336 -25.38 4.40 0.22
CA GLY A 336 -26.11 3.71 1.27
C GLY A 336 -26.86 4.62 2.24
N ASN A 337 -27.40 3.99 3.30
CA ASN A 337 -28.18 4.71 4.32
C ASN A 337 -27.27 5.61 5.17
N ASN A 338 -27.70 6.84 5.40
CA ASN A 338 -26.98 7.86 6.16
C ASN A 338 -27.87 8.52 7.23
N ASP A 339 -29.01 7.92 7.55
CA ASP A 339 -30.01 8.51 8.46
C ASP A 339 -29.51 8.63 9.90
N VAL A 340 -28.56 7.77 10.29
CA VAL A 340 -28.01 7.73 11.65
C VAL A 340 -27.06 8.88 11.91
N TYR A 341 -26.07 9.07 11.05
CA TYR A 341 -24.99 10.05 11.27
C TYR A 341 -25.14 11.32 10.43
N LYS A 342 -25.83 11.24 9.30
CA LYS A 342 -26.10 12.39 8.40
C LYS A 342 -24.83 13.06 7.88
N PHE A 343 -23.83 12.26 7.57
CA PHE A 343 -22.57 12.76 7.00
C PHE A 343 -22.82 13.53 5.69
N SER A 344 -22.10 14.62 5.51
CA SER A 344 -21.97 15.27 4.21
C SER A 344 -21.03 14.46 3.32
N VAL A 345 -21.23 14.51 2.01
CA VAL A 345 -20.31 13.85 1.06
C VAL A 345 -18.91 14.47 1.19
N GLY A 346 -17.90 13.63 1.44
CA GLY A 346 -16.53 14.05 1.71
C GLY A 346 -16.21 14.31 3.20
N GLU A 347 -17.20 14.23 4.08
CA GLU A 347 -17.00 14.32 5.53
C GLU A 347 -16.40 13.02 6.09
N GLY A 348 -15.52 13.14 7.09
CA GLY A 348 -14.95 12.01 7.81
C GLY A 348 -16.04 11.15 8.47
N THR A 349 -15.96 9.82 8.29
CA THR A 349 -16.91 8.87 8.88
C THR A 349 -16.48 8.41 10.28
N ASN A 350 -16.97 7.23 10.73
CA ASN A 350 -16.66 6.69 12.06
C ASN A 350 -15.24 6.10 12.20
N GLY A 351 -14.41 6.18 11.17
CA GLY A 351 -13.01 5.82 11.24
C GLY A 351 -12.16 6.81 12.06
N ALA A 352 -10.88 6.53 12.20
CA ALA A 352 -9.97 7.37 12.96
C ALA A 352 -9.85 8.79 12.37
N THR A 353 -10.00 9.82 13.22
CA THR A 353 -9.74 11.21 12.86
C THR A 353 -9.05 11.90 14.06
N PRO A 354 -7.78 12.34 13.93
CA PRO A 354 -6.92 12.24 12.75
C PRO A 354 -6.37 10.83 12.50
N LEU A 355 -6.07 10.50 11.23
CA LEU A 355 -5.25 9.36 10.89
C LEU A 355 -3.83 9.84 10.54
N ALA A 356 -2.82 9.35 11.23
CA ALA A 356 -1.42 9.72 11.01
C ALA A 356 -0.96 9.43 9.56
N TRP A 357 -1.43 8.34 8.99
CA TRP A 357 -1.12 7.97 7.60
C TRP A 357 -1.66 9.00 6.59
N SER A 358 -2.91 9.46 6.75
CA SER A 358 -3.48 10.50 5.89
C SER A 358 -2.67 11.80 5.96
N HIS A 359 -2.27 12.23 7.15
CA HIS A 359 -1.42 13.40 7.34
C HIS A 359 -0.03 13.21 6.73
N ALA A 360 0.58 12.04 6.91
CA ALA A 360 1.88 11.74 6.32
C ALA A 360 1.84 11.80 4.78
N GLU A 361 0.80 11.23 4.17
CA GLU A 361 0.62 11.29 2.72
C GLU A 361 0.43 12.72 2.20
N TYR A 362 -0.35 13.53 2.90
CA TYR A 362 -0.52 14.95 2.56
C TYR A 362 0.82 15.70 2.56
N ILE A 363 1.60 15.55 3.65
CA ILE A 363 2.90 16.21 3.79
C ILE A 363 3.88 15.71 2.70
N LYS A 364 3.91 14.41 2.44
CA LYS A 364 4.76 13.81 1.42
C LYS A 364 4.40 14.30 0.01
N LEU A 365 3.10 14.42 -0.30
CA LEU A 365 2.65 14.94 -1.60
C LEU A 365 3.05 16.42 -1.77
N LEU A 366 2.83 17.26 -0.76
CA LEU A 366 3.30 18.65 -0.78
C LEU A 366 4.81 18.74 -1.00
N ARG A 367 5.58 17.87 -0.32
CA ARG A 367 7.02 17.81 -0.47
C ARG A 367 7.43 17.37 -1.88
N SER A 368 6.74 16.36 -2.44
CA SER A 368 7.01 15.90 -3.82
C SER A 368 6.79 16.99 -4.86
N LEU A 369 5.68 17.72 -4.74
CA LEU A 369 5.37 18.81 -5.66
C LEU A 369 6.32 20.02 -5.51
N ARG A 370 6.76 20.31 -4.28
CA ARG A 370 7.77 21.34 -4.03
C ARG A 370 9.13 20.99 -4.63
N ASP A 371 9.57 19.76 -4.41
CA ASP A 371 10.88 19.29 -4.82
C ASP A 371 10.88 18.80 -6.29
N ARG A 372 9.70 18.75 -6.94
CA ARG A 372 9.48 18.29 -8.32
C ARG A 372 10.00 16.88 -8.57
N GLN A 373 9.88 16.04 -7.57
CA GLN A 373 10.24 14.64 -7.61
C GLN A 373 9.44 13.85 -6.57
N VAL A 374 9.15 12.58 -6.85
CA VAL A 374 8.42 11.73 -5.90
C VAL A 374 9.24 11.53 -4.63
N PHE A 375 8.69 11.91 -3.48
CA PHE A 375 9.40 11.93 -2.20
C PHE A 375 9.93 10.55 -1.80
N ASP A 376 9.15 9.51 -1.97
CA ASP A 376 9.54 8.12 -1.63
C ASP A 376 10.15 7.36 -2.82
N HIS A 377 10.69 8.07 -3.81
CA HIS A 377 11.43 7.43 -4.89
C HIS A 377 12.84 7.04 -4.42
N TYR A 378 13.22 5.80 -4.68
CA TYR A 378 14.52 5.26 -4.31
C TYR A 378 15.38 5.11 -5.56
N THR A 379 16.34 6.02 -5.72
CA THR A 379 17.23 6.03 -6.90
C THR A 379 17.93 4.69 -7.17
N PRO A 380 18.47 3.95 -6.19
CA PRO A 380 19.09 2.65 -6.47
C PRO A 380 18.07 1.62 -6.98
N VAL A 381 16.80 1.70 -6.56
CA VAL A 381 15.74 0.83 -7.05
C VAL A 381 15.42 1.14 -8.50
N SER A 382 15.18 2.41 -8.83
CA SER A 382 14.86 2.82 -10.20
C SER A 382 16.04 2.65 -11.16
N THR A 383 17.28 2.83 -10.70
CA THR A 383 18.47 2.51 -11.48
C THR A 383 18.54 1.03 -11.84
N ARG A 384 18.11 0.16 -10.91
CA ARG A 384 18.16 -1.27 -11.12
C ARG A 384 17.02 -1.79 -11.99
N PHE A 385 15.80 -1.27 -11.83
CA PHE A 385 14.57 -1.83 -12.44
C PHE A 385 13.81 -0.85 -13.34
N GLY A 386 13.99 0.46 -13.16
CA GLY A 386 13.19 1.48 -13.83
C GLY A 386 13.65 1.84 -15.24
N ALA A 387 14.77 1.31 -15.72
CA ALA A 387 15.28 1.58 -17.07
C ALA A 387 14.72 0.61 -18.12
N GLY A 388 13.42 0.32 -18.07
CA GLY A 388 12.69 -0.39 -19.12
C GLY A 388 13.36 -1.69 -19.59
N LYS A 389 13.11 -2.78 -18.91
CA LYS A 389 13.31 -4.13 -19.48
C LYS A 389 11.94 -4.73 -19.74
#